data_7c3bb77f376f3efe6892c38be7c298ed
#
_entry.id   7c3bb77f376f3efe6892c38be7c298ed
#
_cell.length_a   1.000
_cell.length_b   1.000
_cell.length_c   1.000
_cell.angle_alpha   90.00
_cell.angle_beta   90.00
_cell.angle_gamma   90.00
#
_symmetry.space_group_name_H-M   'P 1'
#
loop_
_entity.id
_entity.type
_entity.pdbx_description
1 polymer ?
#
loop_
_entity_poly.entity_id
_entity_poly.type
_entity_poly.pdbx_seq_one_letter_code
_entity_poly.pdbx_strand_id
1 'polypeptide(L)'
;MLSIERVWERRNRTAVLLVSLTTVLLIAAADWWTKPFVAFGVLYLFPIMLAAGFLPRWSITLIGAGCAVLSEVFSSLDRSPVRLSFETLALAGCGLFVAELVRNRRLTLQGQERLNALVETSPAAIVTVDGRGFIELANQAAVELLAPRDGHLTGTPVAAFLPELHHALRWEKAPQFRASMQCRGHRGNGESFTADVWFSTYNEGTTPKLAAIIADVTEETSVAEDLSDADHPERVALTDRETDVLRSLVQGLANKEIATRLEVSESTIKNTLQQLFAKTNVRTRAQLVRVALEQYRDLL
;
A
#
# COMPACT_ATOMS: atom_id res chain seq x y z
N MET A 1 5.11 25.78 -14.32
CA MET A 1 5.87 25.72 -13.07
C MET A 1 7.01 24.74 -13.30
N LEU A 2 8.27 25.19 -13.41
CA LEU A 2 9.43 24.31 -13.52
C LEU A 2 9.56 23.57 -12.20
N SER A 3 9.25 22.29 -12.17
CA SER A 3 9.40 21.51 -10.94
C SER A 3 10.89 21.41 -10.65
N ILE A 4 11.33 21.94 -9.51
CA ILE A 4 12.70 21.87 -8.97
C ILE A 4 13.24 20.42 -9.00
N GLU A 5 12.34 19.46 -9.04
CA GLU A 5 12.58 18.02 -9.11
C GLU A 5 13.39 17.58 -10.34
N ARG A 6 13.14 18.17 -11.51
CA ARG A 6 13.84 17.83 -12.74
C ARG A 6 15.33 18.14 -12.69
N VAL A 7 15.74 19.04 -11.80
CA VAL A 7 17.15 19.41 -11.65
C VAL A 7 17.97 18.22 -11.17
N TRP A 8 17.44 17.40 -10.25
CA TRP A 8 18.17 16.25 -9.69
C TRP A 8 17.87 14.90 -10.37
N GLU A 9 17.29 14.90 -11.57
CA GLU A 9 17.21 13.69 -12.40
C GLU A 9 18.61 13.24 -12.81
N ARG A 10 18.84 11.91 -12.85
CA ARG A 10 20.14 11.33 -13.24
C ARG A 10 20.61 11.82 -14.62
N ARG A 11 19.67 12.10 -15.53
CA ARG A 11 19.94 12.61 -16.88
C ARG A 11 20.64 13.99 -16.87
N ASN A 12 20.37 14.81 -15.87
CA ASN A 12 20.90 16.18 -15.77
C ASN A 12 22.18 16.28 -14.94
N ARG A 13 22.73 15.14 -14.44
CA ARG A 13 23.87 15.09 -13.52
C ARG A 13 25.09 15.89 -14.04
N THR A 14 25.52 15.63 -15.26
CA THR A 14 26.69 16.29 -15.84
C THR A 14 26.47 17.79 -16.05
N ALA A 15 25.29 18.18 -16.53
CA ALA A 15 24.94 19.57 -16.71
C ALA A 15 24.90 20.35 -15.37
N VAL A 16 24.28 19.76 -14.34
CA VAL A 16 24.19 20.39 -13.02
C VAL A 16 25.57 20.51 -12.36
N LEU A 17 26.43 19.49 -12.45
CA LEU A 17 27.79 19.55 -11.93
C LEU A 17 28.64 20.59 -12.68
N LEU A 18 28.52 20.71 -14.01
CA LEU A 18 29.19 21.74 -14.77
C LEU A 18 28.70 23.15 -14.39
N VAL A 19 27.39 23.36 -14.28
CA VAL A 19 26.81 24.63 -13.82
C VAL A 19 27.28 24.96 -12.42
N SER A 20 27.30 24.01 -11.49
CA SER A 20 27.82 24.24 -10.14
C SER A 20 29.29 24.62 -10.15
N LEU A 21 30.11 23.93 -10.94
CA LEU A 21 31.55 24.25 -11.04
C LEU A 21 31.77 25.63 -11.64
N THR A 22 31.08 25.97 -12.76
CA THR A 22 31.20 27.29 -13.37
C THR A 22 30.73 28.39 -12.43
N THR A 23 29.67 28.17 -11.64
CA THR A 23 29.18 29.13 -10.66
C THR A 23 30.21 29.34 -9.54
N VAL A 24 30.87 28.30 -9.03
CA VAL A 24 31.97 28.42 -8.06
C VAL A 24 33.11 29.28 -8.61
N LEU A 25 33.50 29.02 -9.87
CA LEU A 25 34.58 29.80 -10.52
C LEU A 25 34.20 31.27 -10.74
N LEU A 26 32.94 31.55 -11.11
CA LEU A 26 32.45 32.90 -11.25
C LEU A 26 32.41 33.66 -9.94
N ILE A 27 31.97 33.01 -8.86
CA ILE A 27 31.99 33.61 -7.51
C ILE A 27 33.44 33.89 -7.07
N ALA A 28 34.37 32.95 -7.26
CA ALA A 28 35.76 33.14 -6.96
C ALA A 28 36.41 34.29 -7.75
N ALA A 29 36.05 34.43 -9.05
CA ALA A 29 36.50 35.55 -9.90
C ALA A 29 35.92 36.87 -9.42
N ALA A 30 34.66 36.92 -9.01
CA ALA A 30 33.98 38.07 -8.47
C ALA A 30 34.64 38.51 -7.13
N ASP A 31 34.88 37.55 -6.24
CA ASP A 31 35.62 37.80 -4.96
C ASP A 31 37.00 38.39 -5.21
N TRP A 32 37.74 37.87 -6.21
CA TRP A 32 39.04 38.38 -6.58
C TRP A 32 38.96 39.83 -7.08
N TRP A 33 37.96 40.13 -7.96
CA TRP A 33 37.82 41.44 -8.57
C TRP A 33 37.35 42.53 -7.60
N THR A 34 36.47 42.16 -6.64
CA THR A 34 35.82 43.13 -5.74
C THR A 34 36.57 43.37 -4.42
N LYS A 35 37.76 42.77 -4.22
CA LYS A 35 38.60 43.08 -3.07
C LYS A 35 38.85 44.60 -2.97
N PRO A 36 38.67 45.23 -1.83
CA PRO A 36 38.36 44.75 -0.46
C PRO A 36 36.88 45.00 -0.03
N PHE A 37 35.95 45.25 -0.92
CA PHE A 37 34.67 45.87 -0.59
C PHE A 37 33.54 44.87 -0.23
N VAL A 38 33.53 43.67 -0.77
CA VAL A 38 32.43 42.72 -0.56
C VAL A 38 32.98 41.28 -0.44
N ALA A 39 32.46 40.52 0.51
CA ALA A 39 32.76 39.11 0.66
C ALA A 39 31.55 38.26 0.19
N PHE A 40 31.72 37.46 -0.87
CA PHE A 40 30.65 36.64 -1.46
C PHE A 40 30.62 35.22 -0.92
N GLY A 41 31.25 34.94 0.23
CA GLY A 41 31.35 33.59 0.81
C GLY A 41 30.03 32.85 0.94
N VAL A 42 28.93 33.54 1.26
CA VAL A 42 27.61 32.96 1.36
C VAL A 42 27.08 32.44 0.01
N LEU A 43 27.51 33.03 -1.12
CA LEU A 43 27.04 32.61 -2.44
C LEU A 43 27.52 31.21 -2.84
N TYR A 44 28.62 30.69 -2.24
CA TYR A 44 29.07 29.31 -2.46
C TYR A 44 28.06 28.27 -1.99
N LEU A 45 27.08 28.65 -1.15
CA LEU A 45 25.99 27.77 -0.76
C LEU A 45 25.19 27.26 -1.98
N PHE A 46 24.88 28.12 -2.96
CA PHE A 46 24.06 27.75 -4.10
C PHE A 46 24.64 26.62 -4.95
N PRO A 47 25.89 26.71 -5.45
CA PRO A 47 26.48 25.64 -6.23
C PRO A 47 26.70 24.35 -5.40
N ILE A 48 27.01 24.45 -4.11
CA ILE A 48 27.13 23.29 -3.23
C ILE A 48 25.77 22.58 -3.08
N MET A 49 24.69 23.32 -2.83
CA MET A 49 23.35 22.77 -2.73
C MET A 49 22.88 22.11 -4.03
N LEU A 50 23.19 22.71 -5.18
CA LEU A 50 22.89 22.14 -6.49
C LEU A 50 23.62 20.83 -6.73
N ALA A 51 24.91 20.77 -6.43
CA ALA A 51 25.76 19.59 -6.63
C ALA A 51 25.47 18.48 -5.61
N ALA A 52 24.98 18.83 -4.42
CA ALA A 52 24.81 17.93 -3.28
C ALA A 52 23.96 16.69 -3.59
N GLY A 53 22.95 16.83 -4.46
CA GLY A 53 22.10 15.71 -4.85
C GLY A 53 22.76 14.60 -5.70
N PHE A 54 23.98 14.84 -6.21
CA PHE A 54 24.72 13.92 -7.09
C PHE A 54 26.03 13.45 -6.52
N LEU A 55 26.52 14.08 -5.45
CA LEU A 55 27.84 13.84 -4.87
C LEU A 55 27.76 12.94 -3.64
N PRO A 56 28.78 12.11 -3.38
CA PRO A 56 28.89 11.37 -2.13
C PRO A 56 29.17 12.34 -0.96
N ARG A 57 28.78 11.94 0.24
CA ARG A 57 28.88 12.79 1.45
C ARG A 57 30.29 13.36 1.70
N TRP A 58 31.32 12.53 1.50
CA TRP A 58 32.71 12.94 1.70
C TRP A 58 33.17 14.04 0.73
N SER A 59 32.71 14.02 -0.53
CA SER A 59 33.07 15.06 -1.50
C SER A 59 32.33 16.38 -1.24
N ILE A 60 31.11 16.33 -0.70
CA ILE A 60 30.38 17.54 -0.29
C ILE A 60 31.15 18.26 0.85
N THR A 61 31.65 17.51 1.84
CA THR A 61 32.45 18.09 2.94
C THR A 61 33.74 18.67 2.42
N LEU A 62 34.44 18.02 1.49
CA LEU A 62 35.66 18.52 0.88
C LEU A 62 35.41 19.79 0.05
N ILE A 63 34.35 19.82 -0.76
CA ILE A 63 33.98 20.99 -1.56
C ILE A 63 33.58 22.16 -0.64
N GLY A 64 32.80 21.88 0.42
CA GLY A 64 32.41 22.87 1.39
C GLY A 64 33.63 23.49 2.10
N ALA A 65 34.58 22.67 2.53
CA ALA A 65 35.83 23.12 3.11
C ALA A 65 36.70 23.92 2.10
N GLY A 66 36.79 23.44 0.86
CA GLY A 66 37.50 24.14 -0.22
C GLY A 66 36.88 25.52 -0.53
N CYS A 67 35.56 25.62 -0.59
CA CYS A 67 34.86 26.89 -0.78
C CYS A 67 35.04 27.85 0.42
N ALA A 68 35.08 27.32 1.65
CA ALA A 68 35.38 28.13 2.84
C ALA A 68 36.81 28.69 2.82
N VAL A 69 37.79 27.86 2.40
CA VAL A 69 39.18 28.33 2.21
C VAL A 69 39.28 29.38 1.11
N LEU A 70 38.57 29.18 -0.01
CA LEU A 70 38.52 30.18 -1.08
C LEU A 70 37.92 31.51 -0.59
N SER A 71 36.81 31.46 0.13
CA SER A 71 36.18 32.63 0.74
C SER A 71 37.17 33.36 1.67
N GLU A 72 37.90 32.60 2.50
CA GLU A 72 38.89 33.19 3.44
C GLU A 72 40.09 33.82 2.72
N VAL A 73 40.61 33.18 1.67
CA VAL A 73 41.75 33.67 0.88
C VAL A 73 41.41 34.99 0.15
N PHE A 74 40.18 35.10 -0.32
CA PHE A 74 39.73 36.27 -1.10
C PHE A 74 39.05 37.34 -0.24
N SER A 75 38.73 37.05 1.03
CA SER A 75 38.20 38.03 1.99
C SER A 75 39.24 39.09 2.36
N SER A 76 38.79 40.30 2.53
CA SER A 76 39.59 41.43 3.03
C SER A 76 39.67 41.46 4.59
N LEU A 77 38.90 40.64 5.25
CA LEU A 77 38.84 40.56 6.71
C LEU A 77 40.05 39.79 7.26
N ASP A 78 40.43 40.09 8.50
CA ASP A 78 41.51 39.36 9.15
C ASP A 78 41.23 37.86 9.20
N ARG A 79 42.24 37.07 8.90
CA ARG A 79 42.17 35.62 8.91
C ARG A 79 41.85 35.11 10.31
N SER A 80 40.73 34.42 10.48
CA SER A 80 40.30 33.88 11.76
C SER A 80 39.99 32.39 11.63
N PRO A 81 40.66 31.51 12.38
CA PRO A 81 40.36 30.08 12.36
C PRO A 81 38.96 29.78 12.84
N VAL A 82 38.39 30.63 13.68
CA VAL A 82 36.99 30.51 14.14
C VAL A 82 36.02 30.76 12.97
N ARG A 83 36.22 31.82 12.18
CA ARG A 83 35.38 32.14 11.02
C ARG A 83 35.46 31.02 9.99
N LEU A 84 36.65 30.53 9.65
CA LEU A 84 36.86 29.44 8.72
C LEU A 84 36.12 28.17 9.19
N SER A 85 36.15 27.86 10.48
CA SER A 85 35.45 26.73 11.05
C SER A 85 33.93 26.87 10.91
N PHE A 86 33.35 28.04 11.17
CA PHE A 86 31.95 28.32 11.02
C PHE A 86 31.50 28.27 9.56
N GLU A 87 32.26 28.87 8.63
CA GLU A 87 31.95 28.84 7.19
C GLU A 87 32.05 27.41 6.67
N THR A 88 33.06 26.65 7.05
CA THR A 88 33.16 25.23 6.67
C THR A 88 31.96 24.44 7.18
N LEU A 89 31.58 24.62 8.44
CA LEU A 89 30.46 23.95 9.06
C LEU A 89 29.12 24.32 8.33
N ALA A 90 28.95 25.62 8.02
CA ALA A 90 27.77 26.09 7.35
C ALA A 90 27.64 25.53 5.91
N LEU A 91 28.73 25.66 5.13
CA LEU A 91 28.75 25.23 3.73
C LEU A 91 28.62 23.70 3.59
N ALA A 92 29.42 22.96 4.38
CA ALA A 92 29.34 21.49 4.37
C ALA A 92 28.04 20.99 4.99
N GLY A 93 27.58 21.60 6.08
CA GLY A 93 26.33 21.22 6.76
C GLY A 93 25.11 21.43 5.88
N CYS A 94 24.96 22.57 5.22
CA CYS A 94 23.87 22.83 4.28
C CYS A 94 23.92 21.88 3.08
N GLY A 95 25.10 21.63 2.53
CA GLY A 95 25.28 20.68 1.45
C GLY A 95 24.87 19.25 1.83
N LEU A 96 25.30 18.78 3.00
CA LEU A 96 24.94 17.47 3.54
C LEU A 96 23.43 17.37 3.83
N PHE A 97 22.83 18.43 4.37
CA PHE A 97 21.39 18.48 4.63
C PHE A 97 20.58 18.33 3.33
N VAL A 98 20.94 19.06 2.28
CA VAL A 98 20.29 18.94 0.98
C VAL A 98 20.51 17.56 0.37
N ALA A 99 21.73 17.01 0.46
CA ALA A 99 22.01 15.65 -0.01
C ALA A 99 21.13 14.61 0.69
N GLU A 100 20.91 14.75 1.99
CA GLU A 100 20.07 13.84 2.75
C GLU A 100 18.59 14.00 2.38
N LEU A 101 18.10 15.24 2.22
CA LEU A 101 16.73 15.49 1.74
C LEU A 101 16.47 14.85 0.37
N VAL A 102 17.39 15.05 -0.59
CA VAL A 102 17.26 14.47 -1.94
C VAL A 102 17.31 12.96 -1.88
N ARG A 103 18.20 12.40 -1.04
CA ARG A 103 18.31 10.94 -0.87
C ARG A 103 17.04 10.34 -0.27
N ASN A 104 16.54 10.90 0.82
CA ASN A 104 15.34 10.41 1.49
C ASN A 104 14.13 10.47 0.55
N ARG A 105 13.99 11.55 -0.20
CA ARG A 105 12.94 11.69 -1.20
C ARG A 105 13.04 10.62 -2.30
N ARG A 106 14.24 10.36 -2.81
CA ARG A 106 14.46 9.30 -3.80
C ARG A 106 14.07 7.93 -3.25
N LEU A 107 14.44 7.62 -2.01
CA LEU A 107 14.07 6.36 -1.38
C LEU A 107 12.54 6.22 -1.22
N THR A 108 11.87 7.31 -0.84
CA THR A 108 10.40 7.32 -0.73
C THR A 108 9.74 7.08 -2.09
N LEU A 109 10.18 7.79 -3.13
CA LEU A 109 9.65 7.61 -4.50
C LEU A 109 9.89 6.20 -5.03
N GLN A 110 11.10 5.66 -4.86
CA GLN A 110 11.41 4.28 -5.25
C GLN A 110 10.57 3.25 -4.48
N GLY A 111 10.32 3.51 -3.20
CA GLY A 111 9.41 2.68 -2.39
C GLY A 111 7.98 2.70 -2.93
N GLN A 112 7.46 3.88 -3.28
CA GLN A 112 6.14 4.02 -3.87
C GLN A 112 6.04 3.36 -5.26
N GLU A 113 7.02 3.59 -6.14
CA GLU A 113 7.08 2.94 -7.46
C GLU A 113 7.09 1.41 -7.34
N ARG A 114 7.88 0.88 -6.39
CA ARG A 114 7.94 -0.56 -6.15
C ARG A 114 6.61 -1.12 -5.65
N LEU A 115 5.96 -0.44 -4.72
CA LEU A 115 4.63 -0.85 -4.22
C LEU A 115 3.59 -0.79 -5.34
N ASN A 116 3.56 0.29 -6.12
CA ASN A 116 2.65 0.40 -7.26
C ASN A 116 2.90 -0.71 -8.28
N ALA A 117 4.16 -1.01 -8.59
CA ALA A 117 4.49 -2.11 -9.50
C ALA A 117 4.01 -3.48 -8.97
N LEU A 118 4.16 -3.75 -7.66
CA LEU A 118 3.68 -4.99 -7.06
C LEU A 118 2.15 -5.12 -7.11
N VAL A 119 1.43 -4.01 -6.88
CA VAL A 119 -0.03 -3.99 -6.98
C VAL A 119 -0.46 -4.18 -8.44
N GLU A 120 0.19 -3.47 -9.37
CA GLU A 120 -0.15 -3.48 -10.79
C GLU A 120 0.12 -4.85 -11.45
N THR A 121 1.21 -5.52 -11.04
CA THR A 121 1.57 -6.86 -11.56
C THR A 121 0.92 -8.01 -10.78
N SER A 122 0.13 -7.73 -9.76
CA SER A 122 -0.59 -8.77 -9.01
C SER A 122 -1.60 -9.48 -9.91
N PRO A 123 -1.64 -10.82 -9.90
CA PRO A 123 -2.67 -11.58 -10.63
C PRO A 123 -4.06 -11.45 -9.99
N ALA A 124 -4.15 -11.02 -8.74
CA ALA A 124 -5.41 -10.78 -8.07
C ALA A 124 -5.95 -9.39 -8.43
N ALA A 125 -7.23 -9.27 -8.69
CA ALA A 125 -7.89 -7.99 -8.91
C ALA A 125 -7.95 -7.20 -7.60
N ILE A 126 -7.29 -6.04 -7.58
CA ILE A 126 -7.18 -5.17 -6.39
C ILE A 126 -7.87 -3.84 -6.70
N VAL A 127 -8.77 -3.42 -5.83
CA VAL A 127 -9.43 -2.12 -5.90
C VAL A 127 -9.38 -1.41 -4.55
N THR A 128 -9.27 -0.08 -4.58
CA THR A 128 -9.53 0.76 -3.40
C THR A 128 -10.72 1.66 -3.68
N VAL A 129 -11.53 1.89 -2.66
CA VAL A 129 -12.79 2.63 -2.75
C VAL A 129 -12.80 3.74 -1.71
N ASP A 130 -13.20 4.94 -2.10
CA ASP A 130 -13.34 6.08 -1.20
C ASP A 130 -14.59 5.95 -0.30
N GLY A 131 -14.71 6.81 0.71
CA GLY A 131 -15.84 6.81 1.63
C GLY A 131 -17.22 7.08 0.99
N ARG A 132 -17.24 7.52 -0.29
CA ARG A 132 -18.48 7.74 -1.07
C ARG A 132 -18.84 6.53 -1.95
N GLY A 133 -17.96 5.53 -2.01
CA GLY A 133 -18.18 4.33 -2.82
C GLY A 133 -17.61 4.40 -4.25
N PHE A 134 -16.72 5.37 -4.54
CA PHE A 134 -16.07 5.46 -5.84
C PHE A 134 -14.71 4.78 -5.82
N ILE A 135 -14.39 4.08 -6.90
CA ILE A 135 -13.09 3.41 -7.08
C ILE A 135 -12.01 4.48 -7.25
N GLU A 136 -11.03 4.49 -6.36
CA GLU A 136 -9.86 5.40 -6.39
C GLU A 136 -8.67 4.79 -7.11
N LEU A 137 -8.45 3.48 -6.89
CA LEU A 137 -7.37 2.71 -7.51
C LEU A 137 -7.90 1.35 -7.92
N ALA A 138 -7.46 0.90 -9.09
CA ALA A 138 -7.67 -0.45 -9.58
C ALA A 138 -6.41 -0.88 -10.32
N ASN A 139 -5.93 -2.09 -10.07
CA ASN A 139 -4.81 -2.65 -10.81
C ASN A 139 -5.28 -3.24 -12.16
N GLN A 140 -4.32 -3.63 -13.00
CA GLN A 140 -4.58 -4.19 -14.32
C GLN A 140 -5.53 -5.43 -14.25
N ALA A 141 -5.31 -6.33 -13.30
CA ALA A 141 -6.17 -7.50 -13.10
C ALA A 141 -7.63 -7.13 -12.76
N ALA A 142 -7.86 -6.05 -12.00
CA ALA A 142 -9.21 -5.56 -11.73
C ALA A 142 -9.88 -4.98 -12.98
N VAL A 143 -9.12 -4.27 -13.82
CA VAL A 143 -9.63 -3.77 -15.11
C VAL A 143 -10.01 -4.92 -16.04
N GLU A 144 -9.20 -5.95 -16.11
CA GLU A 144 -9.47 -7.15 -16.92
C GLU A 144 -10.68 -7.92 -16.39
N LEU A 145 -10.76 -8.12 -15.07
CA LEU A 145 -11.84 -8.85 -14.43
C LEU A 145 -13.21 -8.15 -14.58
N LEU A 146 -13.25 -6.85 -14.26
CA LEU A 146 -14.50 -6.08 -14.24
C LEU A 146 -14.88 -5.53 -15.61
N ALA A 147 -13.95 -5.54 -16.57
CA ALA A 147 -14.13 -5.16 -17.98
C ALA A 147 -15.00 -3.90 -18.18
N PRO A 148 -14.60 -2.73 -17.63
CA PRO A 148 -15.38 -1.50 -17.73
C PRO A 148 -15.55 -1.07 -19.19
N ARG A 149 -16.73 -0.51 -19.54
CA ARG A 149 -17.03 -0.10 -20.93
C ARG A 149 -16.04 0.94 -21.48
N ASP A 150 -15.59 1.84 -20.64
CA ASP A 150 -14.70 2.94 -21.02
C ASP A 150 -13.21 2.61 -20.77
N GLY A 151 -12.87 1.37 -20.39
CA GLY A 151 -11.52 0.94 -20.11
C GLY A 151 -10.92 1.48 -18.80
N HIS A 152 -11.68 2.27 -18.02
CA HIS A 152 -11.24 2.88 -16.78
C HIS A 152 -12.20 2.57 -15.63
N LEU A 153 -11.64 2.10 -14.51
CA LEU A 153 -12.42 1.86 -13.28
C LEU A 153 -12.40 3.06 -12.33
N THR A 154 -11.33 3.84 -12.34
CA THR A 154 -11.16 4.98 -11.43
C THR A 154 -12.25 6.02 -11.64
N GLY A 155 -12.88 6.46 -10.53
CA GLY A 155 -13.98 7.41 -10.56
C GLY A 155 -15.35 6.79 -10.83
N THR A 156 -15.44 5.47 -11.04
CA THR A 156 -16.73 4.77 -11.18
C THR A 156 -17.23 4.26 -9.83
N PRO A 157 -18.56 4.21 -9.60
CA PRO A 157 -19.08 3.65 -8.35
C PRO A 157 -18.85 2.13 -8.30
N VAL A 158 -18.29 1.62 -7.21
CA VAL A 158 -18.05 0.18 -7.01
C VAL A 158 -19.35 -0.62 -7.07
N ALA A 159 -20.49 -0.01 -6.69
CA ALA A 159 -21.80 -0.62 -6.74
C ALA A 159 -22.24 -1.03 -8.16
N ALA A 160 -21.65 -0.45 -9.20
CA ALA A 160 -21.94 -0.84 -10.59
C ALA A 160 -21.42 -2.26 -10.90
N PHE A 161 -20.37 -2.68 -10.20
CA PHE A 161 -19.72 -3.98 -10.41
C PHE A 161 -19.99 -4.95 -9.25
N LEU A 162 -19.94 -4.44 -8.02
CA LEU A 162 -20.10 -5.20 -6.77
C LEU A 162 -21.06 -4.46 -5.83
N PRO A 163 -22.38 -4.58 -6.02
CA PRO A 163 -23.38 -3.85 -5.23
C PRO A 163 -23.26 -4.11 -3.72
N GLU A 164 -22.94 -5.35 -3.35
CA GLU A 164 -22.85 -5.76 -1.94
C GLU A 164 -21.65 -5.16 -1.23
N LEU A 165 -20.56 -4.90 -1.93
CA LEU A 165 -19.38 -4.26 -1.38
C LEU A 165 -19.63 -2.80 -0.96
N HIS A 166 -20.55 -2.12 -1.65
CA HIS A 166 -20.98 -0.77 -1.26
C HIS A 166 -21.63 -0.74 0.13
N HIS A 167 -22.34 -1.79 0.53
CA HIS A 167 -22.94 -1.87 1.85
C HIS A 167 -21.90 -2.01 2.97
N ALA A 168 -20.74 -2.62 2.68
CA ALA A 168 -19.63 -2.75 3.63
C ALA A 168 -19.05 -1.39 4.05
N LEU A 169 -19.11 -0.37 3.19
CA LEU A 169 -18.67 1.00 3.51
C LEU A 169 -19.57 1.72 4.52
N ARG A 170 -20.82 1.33 4.63
CA ARG A 170 -21.80 1.98 5.54
C ARG A 170 -21.68 1.54 7.00
N TRP A 171 -20.81 0.60 7.32
CA TRP A 171 -20.56 0.18 8.69
C TRP A 171 -19.62 1.16 9.41
N GLU A 172 -20.17 2.32 9.73
CA GLU A 172 -19.51 3.53 10.26
C GLU A 172 -18.74 3.37 11.58
N LYS A 173 -18.70 2.21 12.23
CA LYS A 173 -18.21 2.07 13.60
C LYS A 173 -17.13 1.03 13.86
N ALA A 174 -16.59 0.35 12.86
CA ALA A 174 -15.56 -0.66 13.11
C ALA A 174 -14.16 -0.16 12.71
N PRO A 175 -13.25 0.07 13.66
CA PRO A 175 -11.85 0.32 13.35
C PRO A 175 -11.26 -0.95 12.74
N GLN A 176 -10.75 -0.84 11.49
CA GLN A 176 -10.02 -1.90 10.77
C GLN A 176 -10.74 -3.27 10.75
N PHE A 177 -11.84 -3.33 10.07
CA PHE A 177 -12.58 -4.57 9.85
C PHE A 177 -12.00 -5.31 8.65
N ARG A 178 -11.73 -6.61 8.82
CA ARG A 178 -11.36 -7.53 7.74
C ARG A 178 -12.44 -8.59 7.62
N ALA A 179 -12.97 -8.75 6.41
CA ALA A 179 -13.95 -9.78 6.12
C ALA A 179 -13.73 -10.36 4.73
N SER A 180 -14.30 -11.53 4.52
CA SER A 180 -14.50 -12.10 3.20
C SER A 180 -15.98 -12.34 2.98
N MET A 181 -16.41 -12.16 1.74
CA MET A 181 -17.78 -12.41 1.32
C MET A 181 -17.77 -12.97 -0.09
N GLN A 182 -18.70 -13.86 -0.35
CA GLN A 182 -19.01 -14.29 -1.70
C GLN A 182 -20.24 -13.52 -2.17
N CYS A 183 -20.16 -12.89 -3.33
CA CYS A 183 -21.23 -12.06 -3.86
C CYS A 183 -21.31 -12.17 -5.37
N ARG A 184 -22.45 -11.72 -5.94
CA ARG A 184 -22.60 -11.64 -7.39
C ARG A 184 -22.00 -10.33 -7.89
N GLY A 185 -21.01 -10.45 -8.79
CA GLY A 185 -20.41 -9.34 -9.51
C GLY A 185 -20.99 -9.17 -10.90
N HIS A 186 -20.86 -7.98 -11.47
CA HIS A 186 -21.22 -7.65 -12.84
C HIS A 186 -20.02 -7.06 -13.56
N ARG A 187 -19.75 -7.52 -14.77
CA ARG A 187 -18.76 -6.94 -15.66
C ARG A 187 -19.37 -5.77 -16.43
N GLY A 188 -18.56 -4.86 -16.94
CA GLY A 188 -19.04 -3.75 -17.76
C GLY A 188 -19.72 -4.17 -19.06
N ASN A 189 -19.47 -5.37 -19.57
CA ASN A 189 -20.15 -5.96 -20.73
C ASN A 189 -21.55 -6.52 -20.40
N GLY A 190 -21.95 -6.56 -19.12
CA GLY A 190 -23.23 -7.07 -18.65
C GLY A 190 -23.22 -8.54 -18.19
N GLU A 191 -22.09 -9.23 -18.29
CA GLU A 191 -21.94 -10.59 -17.74
C GLU A 191 -21.94 -10.55 -16.21
N SER A 192 -22.59 -11.54 -15.60
CA SER A 192 -22.54 -11.76 -14.16
C SER A 192 -21.51 -12.83 -13.83
N PHE A 193 -20.81 -12.68 -12.72
CA PHE A 193 -19.87 -13.67 -12.21
C PHE A 193 -19.99 -13.81 -10.69
N THR A 194 -19.52 -14.91 -10.16
CA THR A 194 -19.45 -15.12 -8.70
C THR A 194 -18.09 -14.62 -8.21
N ALA A 195 -18.10 -13.59 -7.37
CA ALA A 195 -16.92 -12.99 -6.80
C ALA A 195 -16.68 -13.49 -5.37
N ASP A 196 -15.48 -13.95 -5.08
CA ASP A 196 -15.00 -14.06 -3.70
C ASP A 196 -14.17 -12.80 -3.39
N VAL A 197 -14.63 -12.04 -2.39
CA VAL A 197 -14.11 -10.70 -2.09
C VAL A 197 -13.55 -10.67 -0.67
N TRP A 198 -12.26 -10.44 -0.55
CA TRP A 198 -11.60 -10.11 0.72
C TRP A 198 -11.44 -8.61 0.81
N PHE A 199 -11.97 -8.00 1.84
CA PHE A 199 -11.88 -6.56 2.00
C PHE A 199 -11.47 -6.14 3.40
N SER A 200 -10.89 -4.94 3.48
CA SER A 200 -10.47 -4.30 4.72
C SER A 200 -10.79 -2.83 4.65
N THR A 201 -11.38 -2.29 5.71
CA THR A 201 -11.55 -0.84 5.88
C THR A 201 -10.35 -0.25 6.57
N TYR A 202 -9.92 0.94 6.14
CA TYR A 202 -8.84 1.71 6.77
C TYR A 202 -9.15 3.20 6.69
N ASN A 203 -8.46 4.00 7.49
CA ASN A 203 -8.61 5.45 7.48
C ASN A 203 -7.39 6.09 6.83
N GLU A 204 -7.61 6.96 5.85
CA GLU A 204 -6.61 7.88 5.35
C GLU A 204 -6.90 9.28 5.91
N GLY A 205 -6.15 9.66 6.95
CA GLY A 205 -6.50 10.84 7.77
C GLY A 205 -7.84 10.62 8.49
N THR A 206 -8.85 11.43 8.15
CA THR A 206 -10.21 11.33 8.71
C THR A 206 -11.21 10.62 7.79
N THR A 207 -10.81 10.26 6.57
CA THR A 207 -11.69 9.64 5.58
C THR A 207 -11.59 8.11 5.63
N PRO A 208 -12.71 7.40 5.81
CA PRO A 208 -12.74 5.96 5.71
C PRO A 208 -12.54 5.54 4.25
N LYS A 209 -11.74 4.52 4.03
CA LYS A 209 -11.50 3.89 2.72
C LYS A 209 -11.61 2.38 2.85
N LEU A 210 -11.84 1.72 1.74
CA LEU A 210 -11.92 0.26 1.65
C LEU A 210 -10.92 -0.23 0.61
N ALA A 211 -10.15 -1.24 0.97
CA ALA A 211 -9.34 -2.00 0.02
C ALA A 211 -9.96 -3.39 -0.15
N ALA A 212 -10.12 -3.85 -1.37
CA ALA A 212 -10.67 -5.16 -1.68
C ALA A 212 -9.78 -5.92 -2.67
N ILE A 213 -9.71 -7.23 -2.47
CA ILE A 213 -9.15 -8.21 -3.40
C ILE A 213 -10.32 -9.05 -3.89
N ILE A 214 -10.46 -9.18 -5.21
CA ILE A 214 -11.58 -9.84 -5.85
C ILE A 214 -11.04 -11.02 -6.66
N ALA A 215 -11.62 -12.19 -6.48
CA ALA A 215 -11.39 -13.37 -7.32
C ALA A 215 -12.68 -13.79 -8.00
N ASP A 216 -12.59 -14.16 -9.28
CA ASP A 216 -13.67 -14.82 -9.99
C ASP A 216 -13.65 -16.32 -9.68
N VAL A 217 -14.71 -16.83 -9.10
CA VAL A 217 -14.87 -18.23 -8.73
C VAL A 217 -16.06 -18.87 -9.48
N THR A 218 -16.47 -18.28 -10.60
CA THR A 218 -17.64 -18.73 -11.38
C THR A 218 -17.48 -20.17 -11.86
N GLU A 219 -16.29 -20.55 -12.36
CA GLU A 219 -16.03 -21.91 -12.83
C GLU A 219 -16.04 -22.93 -11.69
N GLU A 220 -15.47 -22.57 -10.53
CA GLU A 220 -15.48 -23.45 -9.35
C GLU A 220 -16.89 -23.64 -8.81
N THR A 221 -17.75 -22.63 -8.90
CA THR A 221 -19.12 -22.68 -8.44
C THR A 221 -20.00 -23.45 -9.44
N SER A 222 -19.80 -23.29 -10.75
CA SER A 222 -20.55 -24.02 -11.78
C SER A 222 -20.23 -25.51 -11.77
N VAL A 223 -18.97 -25.89 -11.56
CA VAL A 223 -18.59 -27.30 -11.40
C VAL A 223 -19.20 -27.90 -10.13
N ALA A 224 -19.33 -27.11 -9.06
CA ALA A 224 -19.99 -27.54 -7.83
C ALA A 224 -21.52 -27.64 -8.00
N GLU A 225 -22.13 -26.78 -8.80
CA GLU A 225 -23.57 -26.82 -9.13
C GLU A 225 -23.90 -27.95 -10.13
N ASP A 226 -23.09 -28.17 -11.18
CA ASP A 226 -23.23 -29.28 -12.11
C ASP A 226 -23.05 -30.65 -11.46
N LEU A 227 -22.18 -30.72 -10.42
CA LEU A 227 -22.04 -31.92 -9.60
C LEU A 227 -23.19 -32.09 -8.59
N SER A 228 -23.95 -31.00 -8.30
CA SER A 228 -25.08 -31.06 -7.38
C SER A 228 -26.38 -31.49 -8.08
N ASP A 229 -26.49 -31.27 -9.38
CA ASP A 229 -27.65 -31.70 -10.17
C ASP A 229 -27.56 -33.19 -10.66
N ALA A 230 -26.36 -33.78 -10.60
CA ALA A 230 -26.13 -35.14 -11.13
C ALA A 230 -26.24 -36.25 -10.08
N ASP A 231 -26.24 -35.92 -8.77
CA ASP A 231 -26.50 -36.91 -7.73
C ASP A 231 -26.85 -36.13 -6.45
N HIS A 232 -28.01 -36.43 -5.83
CA HIS A 232 -28.21 -36.04 -4.44
C HIS A 232 -27.05 -36.64 -3.66
N PRO A 233 -26.04 -35.89 -3.14
CA PRO A 233 -25.00 -36.49 -2.39
C PRO A 233 -25.69 -37.14 -1.19
N GLU A 234 -25.51 -38.45 -1.09
CA GLU A 234 -26.06 -39.27 -0.01
C GLU A 234 -25.66 -38.56 1.29
N ARG A 235 -26.63 -37.94 1.93
CA ARG A 235 -26.46 -37.09 3.10
C ARG A 235 -25.68 -37.90 4.14
N VAL A 236 -24.45 -37.49 4.43
CA VAL A 236 -23.59 -38.21 5.38
C VAL A 236 -24.27 -38.21 6.73
N ALA A 237 -24.56 -39.38 7.26
CA ALA A 237 -25.20 -39.54 8.56
C ALA A 237 -24.30 -38.93 9.65
N LEU A 238 -24.87 -38.02 10.41
CA LEU A 238 -24.22 -37.43 11.59
C LEU A 238 -24.58 -38.28 12.82
N THR A 239 -23.62 -38.43 13.68
CA THR A 239 -23.87 -39.00 15.03
C THR A 239 -24.64 -38.00 15.88
N ASP A 240 -25.35 -38.46 16.90
CA ASP A 240 -26.08 -37.59 17.82
C ASP A 240 -25.21 -36.47 18.39
N ARG A 241 -23.95 -36.77 18.69
CA ARG A 241 -22.98 -35.82 19.22
C ARG A 241 -22.54 -34.77 18.18
N GLU A 242 -22.36 -35.16 16.95
CA GLU A 242 -22.05 -34.24 15.82
C GLU A 242 -23.25 -33.32 15.56
N THR A 243 -24.46 -33.85 15.67
CA THR A 243 -25.72 -33.10 15.53
C THR A 243 -25.86 -32.03 16.63
N ASP A 244 -25.59 -32.37 17.88
CA ASP A 244 -25.65 -31.44 19.01
C ASP A 244 -24.64 -30.32 18.89
N VAL A 245 -23.41 -30.66 18.44
CA VAL A 245 -22.37 -29.65 18.15
C VAL A 245 -22.78 -28.76 16.99
N LEU A 246 -23.33 -29.34 15.91
CA LEU A 246 -23.78 -28.61 14.74
C LEU A 246 -24.93 -27.65 15.07
N ARG A 247 -25.92 -28.12 15.85
CA ARG A 247 -27.04 -27.30 16.37
C ARG A 247 -26.56 -26.11 17.17
N SER A 248 -25.62 -26.33 18.08
CA SER A 248 -25.02 -25.28 18.92
C SER A 248 -24.19 -24.30 18.07
N LEU A 249 -23.52 -24.79 17.03
CA LEU A 249 -22.75 -23.99 16.08
C LEU A 249 -23.63 -23.03 15.31
N VAL A 250 -24.77 -23.49 14.79
CA VAL A 250 -25.77 -22.69 14.05
C VAL A 250 -26.38 -21.60 14.95
N GLN A 251 -26.52 -21.87 16.24
CA GLN A 251 -26.93 -20.85 17.24
C GLN A 251 -25.85 -19.80 17.51
N GLY A 252 -24.68 -19.90 16.91
CA GLY A 252 -23.59 -18.90 17.01
C GLY A 252 -22.68 -19.08 18.22
N LEU A 253 -22.83 -20.16 19.03
CA LEU A 253 -22.06 -20.39 20.24
C LEU A 253 -20.56 -20.62 19.94
N ALA A 254 -19.67 -20.01 20.70
CA ALA A 254 -18.24 -20.27 20.62
C ALA A 254 -17.88 -21.68 21.14
N ASN A 255 -16.74 -22.26 20.72
CA ASN A 255 -16.34 -23.60 21.10
C ASN A 255 -16.33 -23.83 22.60
N LYS A 256 -15.94 -22.85 23.40
CA LYS A 256 -15.96 -22.91 24.86
C LYS A 256 -17.38 -22.95 25.41
N GLU A 257 -18.32 -22.23 24.83
CA GLU A 257 -19.73 -22.23 25.22
C GLU A 257 -20.41 -23.55 24.86
N ILE A 258 -20.10 -24.11 23.66
CA ILE A 258 -20.55 -25.43 23.23
C ILE A 258 -20.01 -26.49 24.19
N ALA A 259 -18.74 -26.41 24.57
CA ALA A 259 -18.11 -27.35 25.51
C ALA A 259 -18.79 -27.35 26.88
N THR A 260 -19.11 -26.13 27.40
CA THR A 260 -19.84 -25.99 28.66
C THR A 260 -21.25 -26.54 28.58
N ARG A 261 -21.96 -26.27 27.45
CA ARG A 261 -23.34 -26.69 27.24
C ARG A 261 -23.47 -28.23 27.12
N LEU A 262 -22.49 -28.88 26.45
CA LEU A 262 -22.48 -30.30 26.20
C LEU A 262 -21.67 -31.10 27.27
N GLU A 263 -21.21 -30.43 28.33
CA GLU A 263 -20.43 -30.98 29.44
C GLU A 263 -19.17 -31.75 28.99
N VAL A 264 -18.45 -31.21 28.03
CA VAL A 264 -17.23 -31.80 27.48
C VAL A 264 -16.06 -30.80 27.46
N SER A 265 -14.86 -31.28 27.13
CA SER A 265 -13.70 -30.38 26.97
C SER A 265 -13.78 -29.60 25.66
N GLU A 266 -13.20 -28.38 25.64
CA GLU A 266 -13.07 -27.60 24.41
C GLU A 266 -12.27 -28.34 23.32
N SER A 267 -11.30 -29.16 23.71
CA SER A 267 -10.55 -30.03 22.77
C SER A 267 -11.45 -31.06 22.08
N THR A 268 -12.43 -31.61 22.81
CA THR A 268 -13.42 -32.52 22.24
C THR A 268 -14.27 -31.84 21.18
N ILE A 269 -14.71 -30.58 21.43
CA ILE A 269 -15.49 -29.80 20.45
C ILE A 269 -14.66 -29.51 19.22
N LYS A 270 -13.36 -29.12 19.37
CA LYS A 270 -12.45 -28.90 18.24
C LYS A 270 -12.30 -30.14 17.36
N ASN A 271 -12.12 -31.30 17.98
CA ASN A 271 -12.03 -32.58 17.25
C ASN A 271 -13.34 -32.93 16.53
N THR A 272 -14.49 -32.74 17.17
CA THR A 272 -15.80 -32.98 16.53
C THR A 272 -16.02 -32.01 15.35
N LEU A 273 -15.63 -30.74 15.46
CA LEU A 273 -15.71 -29.81 14.36
C LEU A 273 -14.77 -30.20 13.20
N GLN A 274 -13.58 -30.71 13.48
CA GLN A 274 -12.69 -31.22 12.42
C GLN A 274 -13.32 -32.42 11.69
N GLN A 275 -13.99 -33.32 12.42
CA GLN A 275 -14.73 -34.44 11.80
C GLN A 275 -15.89 -33.94 10.97
N LEU A 276 -16.65 -32.94 11.45
CA LEU A 276 -17.73 -32.32 10.69
C LEU A 276 -17.22 -31.64 9.42
N PHE A 277 -16.11 -30.90 9.49
CA PHE A 277 -15.46 -30.31 8.31
C PHE A 277 -15.06 -31.37 7.28
N ALA A 278 -14.48 -32.46 7.73
CA ALA A 278 -14.09 -33.56 6.84
C ALA A 278 -15.32 -34.27 6.23
N LYS A 279 -16.37 -34.54 7.02
CA LYS A 279 -17.59 -35.23 6.57
C LYS A 279 -18.40 -34.38 5.58
N THR A 280 -18.45 -33.07 5.79
CA THR A 280 -19.23 -32.15 4.95
C THR A 280 -18.38 -31.50 3.86
N ASN A 281 -17.12 -31.92 3.73
CA ASN A 281 -16.16 -31.41 2.77
C ASN A 281 -16.02 -29.86 2.78
N VAL A 282 -16.09 -29.24 3.95
CA VAL A 282 -15.93 -27.80 4.14
C VAL A 282 -14.67 -27.46 4.94
N ARG A 283 -14.16 -26.24 4.78
CA ARG A 283 -12.91 -25.80 5.42
C ARG A 283 -13.09 -24.71 6.46
N THR A 284 -14.25 -24.06 6.48
CA THR A 284 -14.51 -22.93 7.38
C THR A 284 -15.78 -23.14 8.20
N ARG A 285 -15.81 -22.49 9.39
CA ARG A 285 -16.99 -22.47 10.25
C ARG A 285 -18.23 -21.93 9.54
N ALA A 286 -18.07 -20.86 8.75
CA ALA A 286 -19.17 -20.25 8.01
C ALA A 286 -19.75 -21.20 6.95
N GLN A 287 -18.88 -21.92 6.23
CA GLN A 287 -19.29 -22.94 5.27
C GLN A 287 -20.05 -24.09 5.97
N LEU A 288 -19.58 -24.52 7.12
CA LEU A 288 -20.25 -25.58 7.89
C LEU A 288 -21.66 -25.13 8.35
N VAL A 289 -21.81 -23.88 8.80
CA VAL A 289 -23.12 -23.31 9.15
C VAL A 289 -24.04 -23.28 7.93
N ARG A 290 -23.53 -22.89 6.76
CA ARG A 290 -24.31 -22.89 5.52
C ARG A 290 -24.80 -24.30 5.15
N VAL A 291 -23.90 -25.27 5.13
CA VAL A 291 -24.22 -26.68 4.84
C VAL A 291 -25.23 -27.21 5.86
N ALA A 292 -25.08 -26.84 7.13
CA ALA A 292 -26.04 -27.22 8.17
C ALA A 292 -27.46 -26.71 7.86
N LEU A 293 -27.59 -25.47 7.44
CA LEU A 293 -28.87 -24.86 7.12
C LEU A 293 -29.48 -25.38 5.79
N GLU A 294 -28.65 -25.76 4.83
CA GLU A 294 -29.08 -26.27 3.53
C GLU A 294 -29.43 -27.77 3.57
N GLN A 295 -28.59 -28.61 4.17
CA GLN A 295 -28.69 -30.07 4.09
C GLN A 295 -29.19 -30.75 5.35
N TYR A 296 -29.03 -30.14 6.53
CA TYR A 296 -29.35 -30.74 7.84
C TYR A 296 -30.42 -29.95 8.61
N ARG A 297 -31.23 -29.17 7.89
CA ARG A 297 -32.25 -28.30 8.50
C ARG A 297 -33.25 -29.05 9.38
N ASP A 298 -33.54 -30.31 9.05
CA ASP A 298 -34.42 -31.18 9.80
C ASP A 298 -33.81 -31.71 11.13
N LEU A 299 -32.50 -31.59 11.30
CA LEU A 299 -31.78 -31.95 12.52
C LEU A 299 -31.52 -30.74 13.45
N LEU A 300 -31.77 -29.52 12.99
CA LEU A 300 -31.54 -28.27 13.72
C LEU A 300 -32.80 -27.86 14.48
#